data_30eb71432c277f62f00d26f93117cc03
#
_entry.id   30eb71432c277f62f00d26f93117cc03
#
_cell.length_a   1.000
_cell.length_b   1.000
_cell.length_c   1.000
_cell.angle_alpha   90.00
_cell.angle_beta   90.00
_cell.angle_gamma   90.00
#
_symmetry.space_group_name_H-M   'P 1'
#
loop_
_entity.id
_entity.type
_entity.pdbx_description
1 polymer ?
#
loop_
_entity_poly.entity_id
_entity_poly.type
_entity_poly.pdbx_seq_one_letter_code
_entity_poly.pdbx_strand_id
1 'polypeptide(L)'
;MGYNAILWEIEDKVQLETCSDVIWPEALSKNEFRSILNYSRKLGLEPIPLLQTIGHAEYILKHDAYCHMRELKNRHDCYCTSNLDVRSFLKNMAEEYLDMFGDIQHFHIGGDEAYIFASCPKCKAAAERLNSNSLYAEHIIDIAQPIIARGVRPGIWSDMMLSHPENIEYIPKNLAIWDWNYWDGDINPEAVMVWGRGRITKEQVSEVEKKTLPEIMDSEGNLRSFYTTDVLRRLGYDVFICSSTRSFGDTVFCGSHDIHSHNVIGAAQKGRRSGLMGHCVTSWAVRIFNLDIQEAWLAMASECSTSPETQYEDITFQVGEKIFGINPKEFYDAIEKVATKIPFAVSGHDSGVQWSGLKDSLPAPANHIKSIFEKWKNEDNGKRYEEKKQELKEALLKIPQGQAKLENFTEQVTTSRGKNFCKQWLIAAKFQMRTAKMVERAFKRFENGFDKIDQQGYNEIMRIRKDFENWLLYWMTPQSAKLNSELVFNPLAEWFKTTPNLHP
;
A
#
# COMPACT_ATOMS: atom_id res chain seq x y z
N MET A 1 22.04 -2.87 4.49
CA MET A 1 21.19 -3.66 3.62
C MET A 1 21.46 -3.43 2.12
N GLY A 2 22.34 -2.56 1.67
CA GLY A 2 22.70 -2.42 0.25
C GLY A 2 21.72 -1.64 -0.64
N TYR A 3 20.69 -1.02 -0.07
CA TYR A 3 19.87 -0.06 -0.80
C TYR A 3 20.68 1.18 -1.16
N ASN A 4 20.39 1.80 -2.30
CA ASN A 4 21.07 2.99 -2.80
C ASN A 4 20.12 4.17 -3.10
N ALA A 5 18.82 4.03 -2.88
CA ALA A 5 17.84 5.10 -3.03
C ALA A 5 16.67 4.97 -2.05
N ILE A 6 15.96 6.07 -1.80
CA ILE A 6 14.69 6.11 -1.06
C ILE A 6 13.68 6.90 -1.90
N LEU A 7 12.54 6.28 -2.24
CA LEU A 7 11.40 6.95 -2.83
C LEU A 7 10.55 7.60 -1.71
N TRP A 8 10.44 8.92 -1.74
CA TRP A 8 9.78 9.73 -0.72
C TRP A 8 8.41 10.22 -1.17
N GLU A 9 7.34 9.64 -0.66
CA GLU A 9 5.98 10.17 -0.75
C GLU A 9 5.71 11.02 0.50
N ILE A 10 5.75 12.34 0.37
CA ILE A 10 5.70 13.25 1.52
C ILE A 10 4.34 13.91 1.75
N GLU A 11 3.50 13.98 0.71
CA GLU A 11 2.14 14.56 0.78
C GLU A 11 2.09 15.92 1.53
N ASP A 12 1.22 16.00 2.57
CA ASP A 12 1.03 17.17 3.45
C ASP A 12 1.97 17.17 4.69
N LYS A 13 3.01 16.31 4.72
CA LYS A 13 3.87 16.14 5.90
C LYS A 13 5.13 17.01 5.90
N VAL A 14 5.31 17.82 4.85
CA VAL A 14 6.35 18.87 4.77
C VAL A 14 5.67 20.19 4.46
N GLN A 15 6.14 21.28 5.05
CA GLN A 15 5.58 22.63 4.87
C GLN A 15 5.89 23.16 3.46
N LEU A 16 4.97 22.90 2.53
CA LEU A 16 5.03 23.36 1.15
C LEU A 16 4.33 24.73 1.02
N GLU A 17 4.89 25.64 0.26
CA GLU A 17 4.31 26.97 -0.01
C GLU A 17 3.13 26.86 -0.97
N THR A 18 3.22 25.96 -1.96
CA THR A 18 2.19 25.75 -2.98
C THR A 18 0.84 25.34 -2.39
N CYS A 19 0.82 24.66 -1.23
CA CYS A 19 -0.39 24.21 -0.53
C CYS A 19 -0.34 24.49 0.98
N SER A 20 0.20 25.66 1.37
CA SER A 20 0.44 26.02 2.77
C SER A 20 -0.80 26.04 3.67
N ASP A 21 -1.97 26.18 3.10
CA ASP A 21 -3.27 26.20 3.79
C ASP A 21 -3.81 24.79 4.18
N VAL A 22 -3.19 23.71 3.67
CA VAL A 22 -3.64 22.34 3.91
C VAL A 22 -2.55 21.43 4.52
N ILE A 23 -1.46 22.02 4.97
CA ILE A 23 -0.33 21.31 5.56
C ILE A 23 -0.72 20.68 6.92
N TRP A 24 -0.24 19.47 7.15
CA TRP A 24 -0.44 18.76 8.41
C TRP A 24 0.14 19.58 9.58
N PRO A 25 -0.56 19.72 10.72
CA PRO A 25 -0.12 20.59 11.82
C PRO A 25 1.27 20.28 12.42
N GLU A 26 1.69 19.01 12.34
CA GLU A 26 3.01 18.56 12.80
C GLU A 26 3.97 18.28 11.64
N ALA A 27 3.72 18.92 10.47
CA ALA A 27 4.57 18.77 9.30
C ALA A 27 5.97 19.37 9.54
N LEU A 28 6.97 18.69 9.00
CA LEU A 28 8.35 19.19 9.04
C LEU A 28 8.49 20.49 8.24
N SER A 29 9.28 21.40 8.73
CA SER A 29 9.74 22.51 7.89
C SER A 29 10.61 21.99 6.74
N LYS A 30 10.69 22.73 5.64
CA LYS A 30 11.60 22.39 4.52
C LYS A 30 13.06 22.19 4.98
N ASN A 31 13.52 22.96 5.97
CA ASN A 31 14.89 22.85 6.48
C ASN A 31 15.13 21.56 7.27
N GLU A 32 14.17 21.16 8.09
CA GLU A 32 14.22 19.87 8.80
C GLU A 32 14.22 18.71 7.79
N PHE A 33 13.33 18.77 6.80
CA PHE A 33 13.28 17.73 5.77
C PHE A 33 14.54 17.69 4.91
N ARG A 34 15.10 18.85 4.49
CA ARG A 34 16.42 18.91 3.82
C ARG A 34 17.53 18.28 4.65
N SER A 35 17.48 18.42 5.97
CA SER A 35 18.45 17.77 6.86
C SER A 35 18.35 16.23 6.78
N ILE A 36 17.13 15.69 6.67
CA ILE A 36 16.88 14.25 6.46
C ILE A 36 17.40 13.80 5.08
N LEU A 37 17.11 14.57 4.01
CA LEU A 37 17.61 14.28 2.67
C LEU A 37 19.14 14.26 2.61
N ASN A 38 19.78 15.23 3.28
CA ASN A 38 21.25 15.31 3.37
C ASN A 38 21.83 14.13 4.17
N TYR A 39 21.13 13.69 5.21
CA TYR A 39 21.52 12.50 5.96
C TYR A 39 21.40 11.24 5.10
N SER A 40 20.32 11.09 4.32
CA SER A 40 20.16 9.99 3.37
C SER A 40 21.34 9.94 2.37
N ARG A 41 21.73 11.08 1.80
CA ARG A 41 22.88 11.16 0.88
C ARG A 41 24.21 10.76 1.56
N LYS A 42 24.42 11.14 2.82
CA LYS A 42 25.62 10.70 3.59
C LYS A 42 25.68 9.20 3.78
N LEU A 43 24.52 8.54 3.76
CA LEU A 43 24.41 7.06 3.82
C LEU A 43 24.51 6.41 2.43
N GLY A 44 24.73 7.17 1.36
CA GLY A 44 24.78 6.67 -0.01
C GLY A 44 23.40 6.41 -0.62
N LEU A 45 22.33 7.00 -0.07
CA LEU A 45 20.97 6.84 -0.54
C LEU A 45 20.52 8.07 -1.35
N GLU A 46 20.23 7.87 -2.63
CA GLU A 46 19.61 8.89 -3.48
C GLU A 46 18.17 9.15 -2.99
N PRO A 47 17.80 10.39 -2.66
CA PRO A 47 16.40 10.71 -2.38
C PRO A 47 15.65 10.96 -3.68
N ILE A 48 14.62 10.15 -3.95
CA ILE A 48 13.75 10.28 -5.12
C ILE A 48 12.39 10.81 -4.63
N PRO A 49 11.92 11.98 -5.09
CA PRO A 49 10.58 12.46 -4.74
C PRO A 49 9.49 11.67 -5.45
N LEU A 50 8.37 11.45 -4.77
CA LEU A 50 7.10 11.00 -5.36
C LEU A 50 6.04 12.07 -5.11
N LEU A 51 5.51 12.63 -6.20
CA LEU A 51 4.40 13.58 -6.22
C LEU A 51 3.21 12.93 -6.92
N GLN A 52 2.09 12.81 -6.25
CA GLN A 52 0.85 12.30 -6.85
C GLN A 52 0.21 13.38 -7.73
N THR A 53 -0.01 13.06 -9.01
CA THR A 53 -0.44 14.05 -10.02
C THR A 53 -1.76 13.76 -10.71
N ILE A 54 -2.36 12.57 -10.47
CA ILE A 54 -3.70 12.22 -10.99
C ILE A 54 -4.52 11.57 -9.88
N GLY A 55 -4.25 10.28 -9.57
CA GLY A 55 -4.84 9.56 -8.45
C GLY A 55 -4.18 9.92 -7.12
N HIS A 56 -4.69 9.37 -6.05
CA HIS A 56 -4.14 9.52 -4.70
C HIS A 56 -3.97 10.97 -4.22
N ALA A 57 -4.88 11.84 -4.66
CA ALA A 57 -4.84 13.28 -4.41
C ALA A 57 -5.58 13.71 -3.13
N GLU A 58 -6.00 12.75 -2.29
CA GLU A 58 -6.86 12.98 -1.14
C GLU A 58 -6.27 13.99 -0.14
N TYR A 59 -4.95 14.00 0.02
CA TYR A 59 -4.28 14.92 0.95
C TYR A 59 -4.50 16.41 0.60
N ILE A 60 -4.76 16.73 -0.66
CA ILE A 60 -5.13 18.07 -1.15
C ILE A 60 -6.65 18.16 -1.35
N LEU A 61 -7.22 17.22 -2.12
CA LEU A 61 -8.58 17.36 -2.63
C LEU A 61 -9.67 17.15 -1.57
N LYS A 62 -9.35 16.62 -0.38
CA LYS A 62 -10.31 16.57 0.74
C LYS A 62 -10.71 17.96 1.26
N HIS A 63 -9.90 18.99 1.00
CA HIS A 63 -10.13 20.35 1.45
C HIS A 63 -11.00 21.12 0.47
N ASP A 64 -11.97 21.90 0.98
CA ASP A 64 -12.95 22.61 0.14
C ASP A 64 -12.33 23.70 -0.74
N ALA A 65 -11.21 24.30 -0.32
CA ALA A 65 -10.46 25.26 -1.13
C ALA A 65 -10.03 24.68 -2.48
N TYR A 66 -9.80 23.35 -2.56
CA TYR A 66 -9.36 22.64 -3.76
C TYR A 66 -10.46 21.85 -4.45
N CYS A 67 -11.73 22.01 -4.05
CA CYS A 67 -12.85 21.27 -4.64
C CYS A 67 -13.02 21.49 -6.15
N HIS A 68 -12.61 22.66 -6.67
CA HIS A 68 -12.64 23.01 -8.09
C HIS A 68 -11.64 22.25 -8.95
N MET A 69 -10.66 21.56 -8.30
CA MET A 69 -9.64 20.73 -8.95
C MET A 69 -10.04 19.25 -9.03
N ARG A 70 -11.12 18.85 -8.34
CA ARG A 70 -11.61 17.47 -8.32
C ARG A 70 -12.13 17.03 -9.67
N GLU A 71 -11.88 15.79 -10.06
CA GLU A 71 -12.50 15.18 -11.23
C GLU A 71 -14.02 15.07 -11.06
N LEU A 72 -14.50 14.62 -9.89
CA LEU A 72 -15.90 14.62 -9.50
C LEU A 72 -16.09 15.36 -8.18
N LYS A 73 -17.15 16.20 -8.06
CA LYS A 73 -17.39 17.05 -6.88
C LYS A 73 -17.42 16.29 -5.54
N ASN A 74 -17.98 15.09 -5.55
CA ASN A 74 -18.15 14.23 -4.37
C ASN A 74 -17.00 13.23 -4.16
N ARG A 75 -15.93 13.33 -4.94
CA ARG A 75 -14.74 12.49 -4.85
C ARG A 75 -13.52 13.37 -4.69
N HIS A 76 -12.58 12.94 -3.85
CA HIS A 76 -11.37 13.70 -3.54
C HIS A 76 -10.07 12.92 -3.83
N ASP A 77 -10.20 11.81 -4.55
CA ASP A 77 -9.10 10.91 -4.88
C ASP A 77 -8.43 11.18 -6.23
N CYS A 78 -9.01 12.06 -7.09
CA CYS A 78 -8.49 12.25 -8.44
C CYS A 78 -8.61 13.71 -8.91
N TYR A 79 -7.52 14.24 -9.47
CA TYR A 79 -7.50 15.55 -10.13
C TYR A 79 -8.20 15.53 -11.50
N CYS A 80 -8.82 16.66 -11.86
CA CYS A 80 -9.34 16.89 -13.20
C CYS A 80 -8.20 17.29 -14.16
N THR A 81 -7.72 16.36 -14.96
CA THR A 81 -6.57 16.56 -15.87
C THR A 81 -6.82 17.56 -17.00
N SER A 82 -8.10 17.87 -17.33
CA SER A 82 -8.47 18.91 -18.28
C SER A 82 -8.59 20.29 -17.65
N ASN A 83 -8.36 20.45 -16.34
CA ASN A 83 -8.37 21.71 -15.65
C ASN A 83 -6.97 22.36 -15.68
N LEU A 84 -6.84 23.55 -16.28
CA LEU A 84 -5.56 24.26 -16.37
C LEU A 84 -5.02 24.70 -15.01
N ASP A 85 -5.91 24.99 -14.04
CA ASP A 85 -5.50 25.34 -12.68
C ASP A 85 -4.81 24.14 -12.00
N VAL A 86 -5.30 22.92 -12.24
CA VAL A 86 -4.64 21.67 -11.77
C VAL A 86 -3.25 21.55 -12.35
N ARG A 87 -3.09 21.73 -13.67
CA ARG A 87 -1.79 21.61 -14.32
C ARG A 87 -0.80 22.66 -13.81
N SER A 88 -1.25 23.90 -13.64
CA SER A 88 -0.41 24.99 -13.09
C SER A 88 -0.02 24.71 -11.64
N PHE A 89 -0.97 24.29 -10.81
CA PHE A 89 -0.74 23.92 -9.41
C PHE A 89 0.29 22.79 -9.27
N LEU A 90 0.12 21.70 -10.03
CA LEU A 90 1.02 20.55 -9.97
C LEU A 90 2.43 20.86 -10.50
N LYS A 91 2.55 21.70 -11.54
CA LYS A 91 3.87 22.16 -12.03
C LYS A 91 4.58 23.02 -10.99
N ASN A 92 3.88 23.93 -10.33
CA ASN A 92 4.46 24.74 -9.25
C ASN A 92 4.90 23.84 -8.08
N MET A 93 4.10 22.83 -7.73
CA MET A 93 4.47 21.87 -6.70
C MET A 93 5.70 21.03 -7.11
N ALA A 94 5.78 20.60 -8.37
CA ALA A 94 6.96 19.87 -8.89
C ALA A 94 8.23 20.74 -8.83
N GLU A 95 8.16 22.02 -9.18
CA GLU A 95 9.30 22.95 -9.02
C GLU A 95 9.69 23.11 -7.55
N GLU A 96 8.72 23.24 -6.65
CA GLU A 96 8.98 23.32 -5.21
C GLU A 96 9.67 22.07 -4.66
N TYR A 97 9.26 20.88 -5.14
CA TYR A 97 9.92 19.62 -4.81
C TYR A 97 11.36 19.59 -5.36
N LEU A 98 11.58 19.99 -6.63
CA LEU A 98 12.89 20.04 -7.24
C LEU A 98 13.85 20.94 -6.43
N ASP A 99 13.39 22.11 -6.03
CA ASP A 99 14.18 23.03 -5.21
C ASP A 99 14.46 22.50 -3.80
N MET A 100 13.51 21.75 -3.23
CA MET A 100 13.65 21.16 -1.90
C MET A 100 14.56 19.94 -1.89
N PHE A 101 14.39 19.04 -2.87
CA PHE A 101 15.18 17.82 -2.98
C PHE A 101 16.60 18.11 -3.51
N GLY A 102 16.78 19.13 -4.33
CA GLY A 102 18.09 19.53 -4.86
C GLY A 102 18.61 18.59 -5.94
N ASP A 103 19.88 18.16 -5.83
CA ASP A 103 20.51 17.28 -6.82
C ASP A 103 19.93 15.86 -6.73
N ILE A 104 19.15 15.47 -7.74
CA ILE A 104 18.48 14.18 -7.88
C ILE A 104 18.52 13.73 -9.35
N GLN A 105 18.49 12.42 -9.59
CA GLN A 105 18.47 11.86 -10.94
C GLN A 105 17.05 11.48 -11.41
N HIS A 106 16.17 11.12 -10.48
CA HIS A 106 14.83 10.64 -10.75
C HIS A 106 13.78 11.45 -9.97
N PHE A 107 12.59 11.59 -10.56
CA PHE A 107 11.43 12.21 -9.93
C PHE A 107 10.18 11.42 -10.34
N HIS A 108 9.50 10.81 -9.39
CA HIS A 108 8.29 10.04 -9.66
C HIS A 108 7.05 10.94 -9.59
N ILE A 109 6.22 10.96 -10.63
CA ILE A 109 5.02 11.82 -10.71
C ILE A 109 3.70 11.04 -10.53
N GLY A 110 3.75 9.87 -9.88
CA GLY A 110 2.56 9.06 -9.58
C GLY A 110 1.88 8.53 -10.85
N GLY A 111 0.60 8.85 -11.00
CA GLY A 111 -0.16 8.53 -12.20
C GLY A 111 -0.89 7.20 -12.15
N ASP A 112 -1.04 6.59 -10.96
CA ASP A 112 -1.68 5.32 -10.70
C ASP A 112 -3.13 5.46 -10.19
N GLU A 113 -3.85 4.34 -10.25
CA GLU A 113 -5.17 4.09 -9.63
C GLU A 113 -6.21 5.21 -9.77
N ALA A 114 -6.17 5.95 -10.86
CA ALA A 114 -7.12 7.02 -11.15
C ALA A 114 -8.48 6.44 -11.63
N TYR A 115 -9.20 5.74 -10.76
CA TYR A 115 -10.43 4.99 -11.08
C TYR A 115 -11.57 5.82 -11.65
N ILE A 116 -11.59 7.12 -11.39
CA ILE A 116 -12.60 8.05 -11.91
C ILE A 116 -12.03 9.00 -12.98
N PHE A 117 -10.85 8.69 -13.51
CA PHE A 117 -10.24 9.44 -14.59
C PHE A 117 -11.19 9.58 -15.79
N ALA A 118 -11.17 10.73 -16.45
CA ALA A 118 -12.04 11.06 -17.60
C ALA A 118 -13.56 10.96 -17.32
N SER A 119 -14.00 11.13 -16.05
CA SER A 119 -15.42 11.03 -15.68
C SER A 119 -16.18 12.36 -15.69
N CYS A 120 -15.51 13.49 -15.52
CA CYS A 120 -16.17 14.82 -15.54
C CYS A 120 -16.52 15.27 -16.98
N PRO A 121 -17.47 16.20 -17.16
CA PRO A 121 -17.85 16.65 -18.50
C PRO A 121 -16.69 17.19 -19.34
N LYS A 122 -15.73 17.89 -18.74
CA LYS A 122 -14.55 18.43 -19.44
C LYS A 122 -13.62 17.31 -19.94
N CYS A 123 -13.30 16.36 -19.05
CA CYS A 123 -12.43 15.24 -19.40
C CYS A 123 -13.11 14.27 -20.37
N LYS A 124 -14.43 14.04 -20.26
CA LYS A 124 -15.20 13.26 -21.25
C LYS A 124 -15.10 13.87 -22.64
N ALA A 125 -15.37 15.15 -22.77
CA ALA A 125 -15.27 15.84 -24.06
C ALA A 125 -13.84 15.83 -24.63
N ALA A 126 -12.82 15.93 -23.77
CA ALA A 126 -11.42 15.79 -24.20
C ALA A 126 -11.10 14.35 -24.65
N ALA A 127 -11.55 13.33 -23.90
CA ALA A 127 -11.36 11.94 -24.23
C ALA A 127 -12.09 11.50 -25.50
N GLU A 128 -13.28 12.05 -25.78
CA GLU A 128 -14.00 11.82 -27.04
C GLU A 128 -13.26 12.39 -28.24
N ARG A 129 -12.55 13.50 -28.07
CA ARG A 129 -11.73 14.13 -29.12
C ARG A 129 -10.39 13.46 -29.32
N LEU A 130 -9.74 13.03 -28.24
CA LEU A 130 -8.33 12.58 -28.22
C LEU A 130 -8.18 11.07 -27.98
N ASN A 131 -9.17 10.40 -27.42
CA ASN A 131 -9.18 9.17 -26.63
C ASN A 131 -8.61 9.32 -25.20
N SER A 132 -8.98 8.41 -24.30
CA SER A 132 -8.62 8.52 -22.86
C SER A 132 -7.12 8.46 -22.62
N ASN A 133 -6.39 7.63 -23.38
CA ASN A 133 -4.95 7.48 -23.18
C ASN A 133 -4.14 8.65 -23.69
N SER A 134 -4.59 9.28 -24.78
CA SER A 134 -3.96 10.53 -25.22
C SER A 134 -4.17 11.62 -24.18
N LEU A 135 -5.33 11.70 -23.53
CA LEU A 135 -5.58 12.64 -22.44
C LEU A 135 -4.68 12.38 -21.23
N TYR A 136 -4.49 11.11 -20.87
CA TYR A 136 -3.55 10.71 -19.82
C TYR A 136 -2.11 11.09 -20.19
N ALA A 137 -1.68 10.73 -21.39
CA ALA A 137 -0.34 11.05 -21.88
C ALA A 137 -0.05 12.55 -21.95
N GLU A 138 -1.01 13.36 -22.45
CA GLU A 138 -0.90 14.84 -22.45
C GLU A 138 -0.68 15.40 -21.04
N HIS A 139 -1.42 14.91 -20.06
CA HIS A 139 -1.25 15.35 -18.67
C HIS A 139 0.14 14.97 -18.13
N ILE A 140 0.54 13.71 -18.29
CA ILE A 140 1.86 13.23 -17.85
C ILE A 140 3.00 14.01 -18.50
N ILE A 141 2.92 14.25 -19.81
CA ILE A 141 3.93 15.02 -20.56
C ILE A 141 4.02 16.45 -20.03
N ASP A 142 2.88 17.10 -19.81
CA ASP A 142 2.84 18.49 -19.35
C ASP A 142 3.43 18.64 -17.93
N ILE A 143 3.10 17.73 -17.03
CA ILE A 143 3.67 17.73 -15.67
C ILE A 143 5.16 17.35 -15.66
N ALA A 144 5.61 16.51 -16.58
CA ALA A 144 7.01 16.11 -16.69
C ALA A 144 7.93 17.23 -17.22
N GLN A 145 7.39 18.24 -17.91
CA GLN A 145 8.22 19.30 -18.55
C GLN A 145 9.18 20.03 -17.61
N PRO A 146 8.76 20.57 -16.44
CA PRO A 146 9.68 21.25 -15.54
C PRO A 146 10.76 20.31 -15.00
N ILE A 147 10.45 19.04 -14.80
CA ILE A 147 11.38 18.01 -14.31
C ILE A 147 12.46 17.75 -15.36
N ILE A 148 12.04 17.53 -16.62
CA ILE A 148 12.97 17.32 -17.75
C ILE A 148 13.84 18.55 -17.97
N ALA A 149 13.29 19.75 -17.87
CA ALA A 149 14.04 21.01 -18.02
C ALA A 149 15.17 21.16 -17.00
N ARG A 150 15.04 20.54 -15.82
CA ARG A 150 16.11 20.48 -14.78
C ARG A 150 17.10 19.32 -14.99
N GLY A 151 16.98 18.55 -16.08
CA GLY A 151 17.84 17.39 -16.35
C GLY A 151 17.51 16.16 -15.50
N VAL A 152 16.38 16.14 -14.83
CA VAL A 152 15.90 15.04 -13.98
C VAL A 152 15.00 14.12 -14.80
N ARG A 153 15.09 12.81 -14.59
CA ARG A 153 14.28 11.83 -15.30
C ARG A 153 12.94 11.61 -14.58
N PRO A 154 11.79 11.93 -15.22
CA PRO A 154 10.50 11.64 -14.62
C PRO A 154 10.16 10.16 -14.68
N GLY A 155 9.39 9.67 -13.71
CA GLY A 155 8.87 8.31 -13.64
C GLY A 155 7.39 8.28 -13.36
N ILE A 156 6.70 7.21 -13.77
CA ILE A 156 5.28 6.95 -13.53
C ILE A 156 5.04 5.49 -13.13
N TRP A 157 3.93 5.24 -12.42
CA TRP A 157 3.43 3.88 -12.22
C TRP A 157 2.86 3.29 -13.51
N SER A 158 2.88 1.96 -13.64
CA SER A 158 2.58 1.24 -14.90
C SER A 158 1.10 0.99 -15.16
N ASP A 159 0.26 0.91 -14.13
CA ASP A 159 -1.10 0.36 -14.19
C ASP A 159 -2.04 1.10 -15.14
N MET A 160 -2.04 2.44 -15.11
CA MET A 160 -2.92 3.23 -15.99
C MET A 160 -2.56 3.06 -17.47
N MET A 161 -1.27 2.98 -17.81
CA MET A 161 -0.87 2.74 -19.19
C MET A 161 -1.11 1.28 -19.63
N LEU A 162 -0.96 0.31 -18.73
CA LEU A 162 -1.20 -1.11 -18.97
C LEU A 162 -2.69 -1.47 -19.04
N SER A 163 -3.57 -0.64 -18.46
CA SER A 163 -5.04 -0.82 -18.58
C SER A 163 -5.53 -0.68 -20.02
N HIS A 164 -4.74 -0.04 -20.87
CA HIS A 164 -5.02 0.18 -22.30
C HIS A 164 -3.77 -0.08 -23.14
N PRO A 165 -3.34 -1.36 -23.25
CA PRO A 165 -2.06 -1.72 -23.86
C PRO A 165 -1.94 -1.31 -25.33
N GLU A 166 -3.06 -1.16 -26.05
CA GLU A 166 -3.12 -0.69 -27.44
C GLU A 166 -2.67 0.75 -27.62
N ASN A 167 -2.60 1.53 -26.56
CA ASN A 167 -2.28 2.97 -26.60
C ASN A 167 -1.00 3.33 -25.81
N ILE A 168 -0.22 2.33 -25.40
CA ILE A 168 1.04 2.54 -24.65
C ILE A 168 2.03 3.42 -25.46
N GLU A 169 1.97 3.40 -26.77
CA GLU A 169 2.84 4.19 -27.65
C GLU A 169 2.77 5.71 -27.47
N TYR A 170 1.67 6.22 -26.90
CA TYR A 170 1.52 7.65 -26.57
C TYR A 170 2.37 8.10 -25.38
N ILE A 171 2.85 7.16 -24.56
CA ILE A 171 3.71 7.47 -23.42
C ILE A 171 5.16 7.64 -23.90
N PRO A 172 5.82 8.77 -23.62
CA PRO A 172 7.19 9.02 -24.08
C PRO A 172 8.21 8.04 -23.48
N LYS A 173 9.19 7.63 -24.30
CA LYS A 173 10.22 6.65 -23.89
C LYS A 173 11.30 7.23 -22.95
N ASN A 174 11.35 8.53 -22.77
CA ASN A 174 12.24 9.19 -21.81
C ASN A 174 11.73 9.15 -20.35
N LEU A 175 10.50 8.63 -20.14
CA LEU A 175 10.00 8.33 -18.81
C LEU A 175 10.53 6.98 -18.32
N ALA A 176 10.80 6.87 -17.02
CA ALA A 176 11.03 5.59 -16.37
C ALA A 176 9.68 4.99 -15.92
N ILE A 177 9.43 3.72 -16.20
CA ILE A 177 8.20 3.06 -15.80
C ILE A 177 8.45 2.24 -14.53
N TRP A 178 7.65 2.50 -13.50
CA TRP A 178 7.71 1.79 -12.23
C TRP A 178 6.58 0.77 -12.21
N ASP A 179 6.92 -0.50 -12.51
CA ASP A 179 5.97 -1.58 -12.70
C ASP A 179 5.72 -2.33 -11.40
N TRP A 180 4.57 -2.09 -10.80
CA TRP A 180 4.23 -2.63 -9.49
C TRP A 180 3.36 -3.89 -9.58
N ASN A 181 3.75 -4.88 -8.77
CA ASN A 181 3.03 -6.13 -8.59
C ASN A 181 3.33 -6.68 -7.19
N TYR A 182 2.32 -6.84 -6.36
CA TYR A 182 2.45 -7.22 -4.96
C TYR A 182 1.95 -8.64 -4.67
N TRP A 183 1.62 -9.40 -5.71
CA TRP A 183 1.00 -10.73 -5.60
C TRP A 183 1.84 -11.84 -6.23
N ASP A 184 2.60 -11.53 -7.26
CA ASP A 184 3.49 -12.48 -7.91
C ASP A 184 4.73 -12.71 -7.04
N GLY A 185 5.34 -13.88 -7.20
CA GLY A 185 6.52 -14.29 -6.45
C GLY A 185 7.56 -14.95 -7.35
N ASP A 186 8.44 -15.72 -6.73
CA ASP A 186 9.51 -16.49 -7.36
C ASP A 186 9.01 -17.78 -8.05
N ILE A 187 7.72 -18.12 -7.91
CA ILE A 187 7.06 -19.27 -8.53
C ILE A 187 6.05 -18.81 -9.59
N ASN A 188 5.72 -19.71 -10.53
CA ASN A 188 4.67 -19.45 -11.52
C ASN A 188 3.30 -19.30 -10.82
N PRO A 189 2.58 -18.18 -11.07
CA PRO A 189 1.32 -17.90 -10.39
C PRO A 189 0.15 -18.71 -10.97
N GLU A 190 -0.84 -19.01 -10.15
CA GLU A 190 -2.12 -19.58 -10.61
C GLU A 190 -2.99 -18.53 -11.35
N ALA A 191 -2.81 -17.26 -11.01
CA ALA A 191 -3.51 -16.14 -11.64
C ALA A 191 -2.63 -14.89 -11.66
N VAL A 192 -2.67 -14.13 -12.75
CA VAL A 192 -1.93 -12.87 -12.94
C VAL A 192 -2.87 -11.68 -13.03
N MET A 193 -2.37 -10.50 -12.67
CA MET A 193 -3.12 -9.25 -12.85
C MET A 193 -3.03 -8.79 -14.31
N VAL A 194 -4.19 -8.59 -14.94
CA VAL A 194 -4.33 -7.87 -16.21
C VAL A 194 -5.02 -6.56 -15.91
N TRP A 195 -4.28 -5.47 -16.05
CA TRP A 195 -4.79 -4.14 -15.74
C TRP A 195 -6.02 -3.80 -16.59
N GLY A 196 -7.03 -3.19 -15.98
CA GLY A 196 -8.33 -2.94 -16.60
C GLY A 196 -9.30 -4.12 -16.57
N ARG A 197 -8.83 -5.34 -16.23
CA ARG A 197 -9.65 -6.57 -16.20
C ARG A 197 -9.66 -7.27 -14.84
N GLY A 198 -8.57 -7.18 -14.07
CA GLY A 198 -8.40 -7.85 -12.78
C GLY A 198 -7.52 -9.10 -12.86
N ARG A 199 -7.52 -9.92 -11.80
CA ARG A 199 -6.74 -11.17 -11.77
C ARG A 199 -7.45 -12.25 -12.57
N ILE A 200 -6.71 -12.89 -13.47
CA ILE A 200 -7.20 -13.95 -14.36
C ILE A 200 -6.35 -15.21 -14.26
N THR A 201 -6.99 -16.37 -14.39
CA THR A 201 -6.32 -17.67 -14.47
C THR A 201 -5.88 -17.95 -15.91
N LYS A 202 -5.10 -19.00 -16.08
CA LYS A 202 -4.63 -19.49 -17.39
C LYS A 202 -5.76 -19.69 -18.40
N GLU A 203 -6.88 -20.28 -17.96
CA GLU A 203 -8.05 -20.59 -18.80
C GLU A 203 -8.81 -19.33 -19.25
N GLN A 204 -8.62 -18.23 -18.52
CA GLN A 204 -9.27 -16.95 -18.79
C GLN A 204 -8.47 -16.04 -19.73
N VAL A 205 -7.24 -16.42 -20.06
CA VAL A 205 -6.41 -15.64 -21.01
C VAL A 205 -7.01 -15.71 -22.42
N SER A 206 -7.45 -14.58 -22.95
CA SER A 206 -8.08 -14.48 -24.26
C SER A 206 -7.02 -14.45 -25.40
N GLU A 207 -7.45 -14.75 -26.62
CA GLU A 207 -6.59 -14.67 -27.81
C GLU A 207 -6.12 -13.22 -28.08
N VAL A 208 -6.88 -12.21 -27.67
CA VAL A 208 -6.46 -10.80 -27.75
C VAL A 208 -5.29 -10.55 -26.81
N GLU A 209 -5.38 -11.02 -25.55
CA GLU A 209 -4.31 -10.89 -24.58
C GLU A 209 -3.05 -11.65 -25.00
N LYS A 210 -3.16 -12.86 -25.51
CA LYS A 210 -2.02 -13.61 -26.06
C LYS A 210 -1.31 -12.84 -27.18
N LYS A 211 -2.06 -12.08 -27.96
CA LYS A 211 -1.50 -11.27 -29.06
C LYS A 211 -0.90 -9.96 -28.57
N THR A 212 -1.54 -9.25 -27.64
CA THR A 212 -1.10 -7.94 -27.15
C THR A 212 -0.08 -8.02 -26.03
N LEU A 213 -0.15 -9.09 -25.23
CA LEU A 213 0.70 -9.38 -24.07
C LEU A 213 1.31 -10.78 -24.20
N PRO A 214 2.11 -11.06 -25.24
CA PRO A 214 2.62 -12.41 -25.50
C PRO A 214 3.49 -12.96 -24.36
N GLU A 215 4.01 -12.08 -23.51
CA GLU A 215 4.81 -12.44 -22.34
C GLU A 215 3.99 -13.00 -21.17
N ILE A 216 2.65 -12.94 -21.22
CA ILE A 216 1.76 -13.40 -20.13
C ILE A 216 1.89 -14.90 -19.86
N MET A 217 2.31 -15.69 -20.88
CA MET A 217 2.52 -17.13 -20.79
C MET A 217 3.93 -17.51 -21.26
N ASP A 218 4.45 -18.62 -20.72
CA ASP A 218 5.68 -19.24 -21.19
C ASP A 218 5.41 -20.19 -22.40
N SER A 219 6.45 -20.81 -22.94
CA SER A 219 6.36 -21.76 -24.04
C SER A 219 5.61 -23.05 -23.71
N GLU A 220 5.47 -23.36 -22.44
CA GLU A 220 4.72 -24.53 -21.92
C GLU A 220 3.24 -24.16 -21.65
N GLY A 221 2.90 -22.88 -21.79
CA GLY A 221 1.57 -22.34 -21.58
C GLY A 221 1.23 -22.10 -20.12
N ASN A 222 2.21 -21.92 -19.23
CA ASN A 222 1.99 -21.48 -17.85
C ASN A 222 2.01 -19.97 -17.76
N LEU A 223 1.28 -19.41 -16.80
CA LEU A 223 1.33 -17.98 -16.50
C LEU A 223 2.70 -17.59 -15.96
N ARG A 224 3.18 -16.40 -16.32
CA ARG A 224 4.50 -15.90 -15.91
C ARG A 224 4.38 -14.81 -14.86
N SER A 225 5.12 -14.96 -13.78
CA SER A 225 5.29 -13.90 -12.77
C SER A 225 5.91 -12.65 -13.39
N PHE A 226 5.41 -11.48 -13.01
CA PHE A 226 5.92 -10.17 -13.44
C PHE A 226 6.03 -10.01 -14.97
N TYR A 227 5.13 -10.61 -15.73
CA TYR A 227 5.16 -10.58 -17.21
C TYR A 227 5.07 -9.17 -17.76
N THR A 228 4.44 -8.24 -17.03
CA THR A 228 4.28 -6.83 -17.44
C THR A 228 5.63 -6.12 -17.60
N THR A 229 6.64 -6.45 -16.79
CA THR A 229 7.99 -5.90 -16.96
C THR A 229 8.60 -6.29 -18.31
N ASP A 230 8.36 -7.52 -18.79
CA ASP A 230 8.85 -7.97 -20.09
C ASP A 230 8.11 -7.28 -21.23
N VAL A 231 6.78 -7.09 -21.11
CA VAL A 231 5.96 -6.31 -22.05
C VAL A 231 6.52 -4.89 -22.20
N LEU A 232 6.73 -4.19 -21.08
CA LEU A 232 7.22 -2.82 -21.08
C LEU A 232 8.63 -2.70 -21.69
N ARG A 233 9.52 -3.65 -21.39
CA ARG A 233 10.85 -3.70 -21.99
C ARG A 233 10.80 -3.96 -23.49
N ARG A 234 9.99 -4.91 -23.97
CA ARG A 234 9.79 -5.16 -25.41
C ARG A 234 9.30 -3.90 -26.12
N LEU A 235 8.47 -3.10 -25.45
CA LEU A 235 7.99 -1.83 -25.97
C LEU A 235 9.03 -0.70 -25.87
N GLY A 236 10.24 -0.96 -25.38
CA GLY A 236 11.37 -0.03 -25.36
C GLY A 236 11.37 0.95 -24.18
N TYR A 237 10.71 0.63 -23.07
CA TYR A 237 10.79 1.41 -21.84
C TYR A 237 11.91 0.93 -20.94
N ASP A 238 12.47 1.86 -20.17
CA ASP A 238 13.29 1.57 -19.01
C ASP A 238 12.39 1.33 -17.79
N VAL A 239 12.57 0.20 -17.11
CA VAL A 239 11.65 -0.31 -16.11
C VAL A 239 12.31 -0.49 -14.75
N PHE A 240 11.68 0.02 -13.69
CA PHE A 240 11.87 -0.43 -12.31
C PHE A 240 10.80 -1.46 -11.98
N ILE A 241 11.17 -2.60 -11.40
CA ILE A 241 10.20 -3.55 -10.84
C ILE A 241 9.91 -3.17 -9.39
N CYS A 242 8.62 -3.18 -9.00
CA CYS A 242 8.20 -2.75 -7.68
C CYS A 242 7.45 -3.87 -6.97
N SER A 243 8.00 -4.29 -5.83
CA SER A 243 7.40 -5.23 -4.89
C SER A 243 6.93 -4.52 -3.62
N SER A 244 6.34 -5.25 -2.68
CA SER A 244 5.87 -4.65 -1.43
C SER A 244 6.15 -5.52 -0.21
N THR A 245 6.50 -4.86 0.89
CA THR A 245 6.53 -5.45 2.23
C THR A 245 5.22 -5.28 2.97
N ARG A 246 4.34 -4.43 2.46
CA ARG A 246 2.97 -4.20 2.94
C ARG A 246 2.09 -3.73 1.80
N SER A 247 0.91 -4.32 1.70
CA SER A 247 -0.05 -3.97 0.67
C SER A 247 -1.50 -4.15 1.13
N PHE A 248 -2.42 -3.84 0.22
CA PHE A 248 -3.83 -4.09 0.38
C PHE A 248 -4.11 -5.55 0.77
N GLY A 249 -4.95 -5.76 1.77
CA GLY A 249 -5.31 -7.07 2.28
C GLY A 249 -4.52 -7.54 3.50
N ASP A 250 -3.46 -6.84 3.90
CA ASP A 250 -2.78 -7.07 5.16
C ASP A 250 -3.63 -6.65 6.36
N THR A 251 -3.34 -7.21 7.54
CA THR A 251 -3.94 -6.70 8.78
C THR A 251 -3.38 -5.32 9.12
N VAL A 252 -4.10 -4.53 9.91
CA VAL A 252 -3.62 -3.21 10.33
C VAL A 252 -2.41 -3.26 11.28
N PHE A 253 -2.02 -4.45 11.73
CA PHE A 253 -0.92 -4.65 12.68
C PHE A 253 0.31 -5.31 12.07
N CYS A 254 0.15 -6.13 11.03
CA CYS A 254 1.26 -6.87 10.39
C CYS A 254 0.88 -7.39 9.00
N GLY A 255 1.88 -7.65 8.17
CA GLY A 255 1.73 -8.25 6.84
C GLY A 255 1.95 -9.76 6.85
N SER A 256 1.46 -10.46 5.80
CA SER A 256 1.70 -11.88 5.56
C SER A 256 3.14 -12.14 5.17
N HIS A 257 3.81 -13.06 5.86
CA HIS A 257 5.16 -13.46 5.52
C HIS A 257 5.20 -14.17 4.16
N ASP A 258 4.30 -15.11 3.94
CA ASP A 258 4.27 -15.90 2.70
C ASP A 258 4.11 -15.02 1.46
N ILE A 259 3.19 -14.05 1.50
CA ILE A 259 2.98 -13.15 0.37
C ILE A 259 4.21 -12.26 0.14
N HIS A 260 4.67 -11.57 1.18
CA HIS A 260 5.69 -10.54 1.00
C HIS A 260 7.09 -11.10 0.79
N SER A 261 7.45 -12.22 1.42
CA SER A 261 8.75 -12.85 1.18
C SER A 261 8.91 -13.36 -0.25
N HIS A 262 7.92 -14.09 -0.78
CA HIS A 262 7.92 -14.54 -2.17
C HIS A 262 7.91 -13.36 -3.16
N ASN A 263 7.13 -12.32 -2.87
CA ASN A 263 7.04 -11.15 -3.73
C ASN A 263 8.36 -10.36 -3.82
N VAL A 264 9.00 -10.04 -2.67
CA VAL A 264 10.26 -9.28 -2.70
C VAL A 264 11.43 -10.08 -3.27
N ILE A 265 11.46 -11.39 -3.02
CA ILE A 265 12.48 -12.29 -3.56
C ILE A 265 12.31 -12.42 -5.08
N GLY A 266 11.10 -12.76 -5.54
CA GLY A 266 10.80 -12.93 -6.96
C GLY A 266 11.05 -11.65 -7.77
N ALA A 267 10.64 -10.50 -7.26
CA ALA A 267 10.88 -9.21 -7.91
C ALA A 267 12.39 -8.88 -7.99
N ALA A 268 13.15 -9.10 -6.91
CA ALA A 268 14.59 -8.87 -6.90
C ALA A 268 15.32 -9.77 -7.91
N GLN A 269 14.98 -11.05 -7.96
CA GLN A 269 15.52 -12.02 -8.94
C GLN A 269 15.16 -11.62 -10.35
N LYS A 270 13.90 -11.30 -10.62
CA LYS A 270 13.42 -10.84 -11.93
C LYS A 270 14.16 -9.59 -12.38
N GLY A 271 14.29 -8.60 -11.50
CA GLY A 271 14.99 -7.36 -11.78
C GLY A 271 16.43 -7.57 -12.25
N ARG A 272 17.17 -8.44 -11.58
CA ARG A 272 18.57 -8.76 -11.95
C ARG A 272 18.68 -9.60 -13.22
N ARG A 273 17.92 -10.69 -13.34
CA ARG A 273 17.93 -11.57 -14.52
C ARG A 273 17.51 -10.84 -15.79
N SER A 274 16.55 -9.94 -15.68
CA SER A 274 16.06 -9.15 -16.82
C SER A 274 16.88 -7.86 -17.08
N GLY A 275 17.87 -7.51 -16.25
CA GLY A 275 18.65 -6.28 -16.40
C GLY A 275 17.78 -5.02 -16.36
N LEU A 276 16.83 -4.97 -15.41
CA LEU A 276 15.98 -3.78 -15.20
C LEU A 276 16.78 -2.64 -14.57
N MET A 277 16.26 -1.42 -14.60
CA MET A 277 16.90 -0.24 -13.99
C MET A 277 17.12 -0.41 -12.50
N GLY A 278 16.18 -1.05 -11.83
CA GLY A 278 16.25 -1.29 -10.40
C GLY A 278 15.05 -2.06 -9.85
N HIS A 279 15.11 -2.31 -8.55
CA HIS A 279 14.03 -2.90 -7.77
C HIS A 279 13.64 -1.93 -6.65
N CYS A 280 12.39 -1.52 -6.62
CA CYS A 280 11.82 -0.71 -5.56
C CYS A 280 10.97 -1.59 -4.64
N VAL A 281 11.28 -1.59 -3.34
CA VAL A 281 10.47 -2.27 -2.32
C VAL A 281 9.57 -1.23 -1.66
N THR A 282 8.28 -1.28 -1.96
CA THR A 282 7.30 -0.36 -1.41
C THR A 282 6.74 -0.82 -0.05
N SER A 283 6.13 0.09 0.66
CA SER A 283 5.38 -0.19 1.89
C SER A 283 4.13 0.68 1.96
N TRP A 284 2.97 0.10 1.64
CA TRP A 284 1.69 0.79 1.59
C TRP A 284 0.88 0.63 2.88
N ALA A 285 1.58 0.53 3.99
CA ALA A 285 0.97 0.38 5.30
C ALA A 285 0.26 1.63 5.81
N VAL A 286 0.36 2.70 5.10
CA VAL A 286 -0.34 3.97 5.29
C VAL A 286 -0.55 4.33 6.77
N ARG A 287 0.32 5.12 7.36
CA ARG A 287 0.15 5.83 8.65
C ARG A 287 0.03 5.00 9.94
N ILE A 288 -0.29 3.69 9.87
CA ILE A 288 -0.52 2.86 11.07
C ILE A 288 0.52 1.76 11.27
N PHE A 289 1.71 1.93 10.71
CA PHE A 289 2.59 0.83 10.50
C PHE A 289 3.93 0.94 11.26
N ASN A 290 4.31 -0.17 11.87
CA ASN A 290 5.64 -0.38 12.45
C ASN A 290 6.63 -0.84 11.37
N LEU A 291 7.55 0.04 10.99
CA LEU A 291 8.57 -0.27 9.98
C LEU A 291 9.52 -1.39 10.41
N ASP A 292 9.74 -1.58 11.71
CA ASP A 292 10.69 -2.58 12.22
C ASP A 292 10.29 -4.00 11.84
N ILE A 293 8.99 -4.31 11.76
CA ILE A 293 8.54 -5.68 11.43
C ILE A 293 8.74 -6.06 9.96
N GLN A 294 9.11 -5.12 9.07
CA GLN A 294 9.43 -5.37 7.66
C GLN A 294 10.90 -5.72 7.42
N GLU A 295 11.74 -5.57 8.42
CA GLU A 295 13.19 -5.64 8.29
C GLU A 295 13.68 -6.91 7.59
N ALA A 296 13.08 -8.06 7.90
CA ALA A 296 13.45 -9.34 7.29
C ALA A 296 13.19 -9.34 5.77
N TRP A 297 12.04 -8.86 5.31
CA TRP A 297 11.69 -8.81 3.89
C TRP A 297 12.55 -7.83 3.11
N LEU A 298 12.87 -6.68 3.71
CA LEU A 298 13.83 -5.73 3.13
C LEU A 298 15.23 -6.35 2.99
N ALA A 299 15.66 -7.12 3.98
CA ALA A 299 16.94 -7.82 3.91
C ALA A 299 16.93 -8.94 2.84
N MET A 300 15.83 -9.68 2.69
CA MET A 300 15.66 -10.70 1.64
C MET A 300 15.74 -10.09 0.25
N ALA A 301 15.05 -8.98 0.00
CA ALA A 301 15.12 -8.27 -1.28
C ALA A 301 16.55 -7.83 -1.62
N SER A 302 17.28 -7.32 -0.64
CA SER A 302 18.66 -6.89 -0.81
C SER A 302 19.60 -8.08 -1.10
N GLU A 303 19.51 -9.18 -0.36
CA GLU A 303 20.32 -10.38 -0.56
C GLU A 303 20.11 -10.96 -1.96
N CYS A 304 18.84 -11.09 -2.40
CA CYS A 304 18.51 -11.54 -3.74
C CYS A 304 18.99 -10.61 -4.86
N SER A 305 19.06 -9.31 -4.62
CA SER A 305 19.59 -8.35 -5.60
C SER A 305 21.08 -8.58 -5.89
N THR A 306 21.82 -9.16 -4.94
CA THR A 306 23.24 -9.50 -5.12
C THR A 306 23.45 -10.96 -5.56
N SER A 307 22.54 -11.85 -5.22
CA SER A 307 22.63 -13.30 -5.48
C SER A 307 21.33 -13.86 -6.08
N PRO A 308 20.96 -13.49 -7.32
CA PRO A 308 19.63 -13.75 -7.89
C PRO A 308 19.34 -15.22 -8.20
N GLU A 309 20.34 -16.09 -8.17
CA GLU A 309 20.18 -17.54 -8.42
C GLU A 309 19.98 -18.36 -7.15
N THR A 310 20.05 -17.72 -5.96
CA THR A 310 19.85 -18.39 -4.68
C THR A 310 18.37 -18.74 -4.51
N GLN A 311 18.10 -19.97 -4.01
CA GLN A 311 16.73 -20.44 -3.82
C GLN A 311 16.05 -19.73 -2.64
N TYR A 312 14.71 -19.72 -2.64
CA TYR A 312 13.89 -19.07 -1.62
C TYR A 312 14.26 -19.53 -0.19
N GLU A 313 14.37 -20.83 0.03
CA GLU A 313 14.69 -21.41 1.34
C GLU A 313 16.07 -20.98 1.85
N ASP A 314 17.06 -20.90 0.96
CA ASP A 314 18.41 -20.48 1.31
C ASP A 314 18.46 -18.99 1.69
N ILE A 315 17.76 -18.12 0.94
CA ILE A 315 17.67 -16.70 1.23
C ILE A 315 16.98 -16.45 2.58
N THR A 316 15.82 -17.08 2.78
CA THR A 316 15.07 -16.94 4.04
C THR A 316 15.85 -17.43 5.22
N PHE A 317 16.56 -18.56 5.08
CA PHE A 317 17.45 -19.10 6.10
C PHE A 317 18.61 -18.14 6.41
N GLN A 318 19.38 -17.72 5.39
CA GLN A 318 20.55 -16.87 5.57
C GLN A 318 20.20 -15.51 6.21
N VAL A 319 19.12 -14.88 5.75
CA VAL A 319 18.66 -13.60 6.31
C VAL A 319 18.21 -13.78 7.75
N GLY A 320 17.43 -14.82 8.04
CA GLY A 320 16.95 -15.07 9.39
C GLY A 320 18.09 -15.46 10.34
N GLU A 321 19.05 -16.27 9.92
CA GLU A 321 20.23 -16.60 10.73
C GLU A 321 21.05 -15.35 11.07
N LYS A 322 21.26 -14.44 10.10
CA LYS A 322 21.93 -13.14 10.36
C LYS A 322 21.16 -12.28 11.38
N ILE A 323 19.81 -12.32 11.37
CA ILE A 323 18.98 -11.55 12.29
C ILE A 323 18.94 -12.21 13.68
N PHE A 324 18.67 -13.51 13.77
CA PHE A 324 18.36 -14.21 15.02
C PHE A 324 19.53 -14.94 15.67
N GLY A 325 20.55 -15.32 14.87
CA GLY A 325 21.66 -16.18 15.29
C GLY A 325 21.28 -17.66 15.46
N ILE A 326 20.10 -18.04 14.96
CA ILE A 326 19.54 -19.41 14.98
C ILE A 326 18.68 -19.63 13.74
N ASN A 327 18.29 -20.92 13.50
CA ASN A 327 17.40 -21.26 12.39
C ASN A 327 16.05 -20.50 12.48
N PRO A 328 15.65 -19.71 11.45
CA PRO A 328 14.48 -18.83 11.51
C PRO A 328 13.14 -19.52 11.21
N LYS A 329 13.11 -20.78 10.84
CA LYS A 329 11.92 -21.48 10.35
C LYS A 329 10.72 -21.34 11.29
N GLU A 330 10.95 -21.57 12.59
CA GLU A 330 9.92 -21.45 13.61
C GLU A 330 9.37 -20.02 13.73
N PHE A 331 10.23 -19.02 13.51
CA PHE A 331 9.82 -17.63 13.48
C PHE A 331 8.87 -17.34 12.32
N TYR A 332 9.22 -17.75 11.10
CA TYR A 332 8.38 -17.49 9.92
C TYR A 332 7.04 -18.21 10.03
N ASP A 333 7.02 -19.46 10.47
CA ASP A 333 5.78 -20.18 10.80
C ASP A 333 4.91 -19.45 11.85
N ALA A 334 5.54 -18.83 12.83
CA ALA A 334 4.84 -18.12 13.90
C ALA A 334 4.20 -16.83 13.40
N ILE A 335 4.95 -16.01 12.66
CA ILE A 335 4.46 -14.71 12.18
C ILE A 335 3.37 -14.86 11.12
N GLU A 336 3.40 -15.90 10.27
CA GLU A 336 2.32 -16.18 9.32
C GLU A 336 1.01 -16.51 10.04
N LYS A 337 1.07 -17.27 11.16
CA LYS A 337 -0.11 -17.49 12.00
C LYS A 337 -0.60 -16.20 12.69
N VAL A 338 0.32 -15.37 13.15
CA VAL A 338 -0.01 -14.06 13.74
C VAL A 338 -0.68 -13.15 12.71
N ALA A 339 -0.25 -13.19 11.45
CA ALA A 339 -0.80 -12.36 10.36
C ALA A 339 -2.15 -12.85 9.83
N THR A 340 -2.77 -13.87 10.43
CA THR A 340 -4.11 -14.32 10.02
C THR A 340 -5.12 -13.17 10.05
N LYS A 341 -5.86 -13.00 8.95
CA LYS A 341 -6.81 -11.89 8.75
C LYS A 341 -7.93 -11.91 9.78
N ILE A 342 -8.27 -10.72 10.27
CA ILE A 342 -9.38 -10.49 11.20
C ILE A 342 -10.38 -9.58 10.49
N PRO A 343 -11.67 -9.96 10.34
CA PRO A 343 -12.68 -9.05 9.83
C PRO A 343 -12.66 -7.71 10.57
N PHE A 344 -12.89 -6.60 9.87
CA PHE A 344 -12.79 -5.23 10.38
C PHE A 344 -11.39 -4.72 10.77
N ALA A 345 -10.35 -5.54 10.70
CA ALA A 345 -8.98 -5.14 11.00
C ALA A 345 -8.02 -5.45 9.85
N VAL A 346 -8.54 -5.51 8.61
CA VAL A 346 -7.78 -5.70 7.37
C VAL A 346 -7.85 -4.43 6.56
N SER A 347 -6.75 -4.02 5.94
CA SER A 347 -6.74 -2.94 4.97
C SER A 347 -7.48 -3.37 3.69
N GLY A 348 -8.62 -2.73 3.39
CA GLY A 348 -9.42 -3.10 2.23
C GLY A 348 -10.86 -2.58 2.27
N HIS A 349 -11.52 -2.59 1.12
CA HIS A 349 -12.86 -2.00 0.94
C HIS A 349 -13.98 -2.69 1.75
N ASP A 350 -13.82 -3.98 2.06
CA ASP A 350 -14.79 -4.78 2.82
C ASP A 350 -14.43 -4.88 4.32
N SER A 351 -13.47 -4.10 4.75
CA SER A 351 -13.05 -4.09 6.15
C SER A 351 -13.72 -2.95 6.90
N GLY A 352 -13.83 -3.08 8.21
CA GLY A 352 -14.28 -2.00 9.08
C GLY A 352 -13.27 -0.86 9.22
N VAL A 353 -12.07 -1.06 8.72
CA VAL A 353 -11.05 -0.03 8.55
C VAL A 353 -11.15 0.46 7.12
N GLN A 354 -11.67 1.64 6.91
CA GLN A 354 -11.69 2.24 5.58
C GLN A 354 -10.28 2.60 5.15
N TRP A 355 -9.85 2.00 4.04
CA TRP A 355 -8.55 2.32 3.44
C TRP A 355 -8.44 3.81 3.09
N SER A 356 -9.47 4.37 2.45
CA SER A 356 -9.57 5.79 2.17
C SER A 356 -9.50 6.63 3.46
N GLY A 357 -10.22 6.23 4.52
CA GLY A 357 -10.18 6.94 5.80
C GLY A 357 -8.78 6.99 6.41
N LEU A 358 -8.00 5.92 6.32
CA LEU A 358 -6.60 5.92 6.77
C LEU A 358 -5.73 6.84 5.91
N LYS A 359 -5.94 6.84 4.61
CA LYS A 359 -5.16 7.58 3.64
C LYS A 359 -5.45 9.08 3.68
N ASP A 360 -6.71 9.46 3.62
CA ASP A 360 -7.16 10.85 3.60
C ASP A 360 -7.44 11.44 4.99
N SER A 361 -7.23 10.64 6.05
CA SER A 361 -7.42 11.03 7.46
C SER A 361 -8.88 11.37 7.80
N LEU A 362 -9.84 10.81 7.06
CA LEU A 362 -11.26 10.99 7.32
C LEU A 362 -11.82 9.87 8.21
N PRO A 363 -12.70 10.17 9.16
CA PRO A 363 -13.35 9.15 9.98
C PRO A 363 -14.29 8.28 9.12
N ALA A 364 -14.51 7.05 9.56
CA ALA A 364 -15.53 6.20 8.96
C ALA A 364 -16.94 6.84 9.12
N PRO A 365 -17.88 6.58 8.17
CA PRO A 365 -19.24 7.02 8.30
C PRO A 365 -19.92 6.51 9.58
N ALA A 366 -20.92 7.23 10.08
CA ALA A 366 -21.74 6.76 11.18
C ALA A 366 -22.36 5.39 10.85
N ASN A 367 -22.50 4.52 11.87
CA ASN A 367 -23.02 3.15 11.73
C ASN A 367 -22.21 2.24 10.74
N HIS A 368 -20.96 2.57 10.46
CA HIS A 368 -20.13 1.86 9.49
C HIS A 368 -20.09 0.34 9.73
N ILE A 369 -19.83 -0.14 10.95
CA ILE A 369 -19.78 -1.57 11.26
C ILE A 369 -21.15 -2.24 11.04
N LYS A 370 -22.25 -1.57 11.43
CA LYS A 370 -23.61 -2.06 11.18
C LYS A 370 -23.86 -2.24 9.68
N SER A 371 -23.55 -1.23 8.88
CA SER A 371 -23.76 -1.28 7.43
C SER A 371 -22.95 -2.39 6.74
N ILE A 372 -21.74 -2.68 7.23
CA ILE A 372 -20.95 -3.79 6.73
C ILE A 372 -21.57 -5.15 7.10
N PHE A 373 -22.03 -5.34 8.33
CA PHE A 373 -22.73 -6.56 8.72
C PHE A 373 -23.99 -6.79 7.88
N GLU A 374 -24.80 -5.74 7.67
CA GLU A 374 -25.99 -5.79 6.83
C GLU A 374 -25.64 -6.10 5.37
N LYS A 375 -24.60 -5.48 4.82
CA LYS A 375 -24.09 -5.78 3.48
C LYS A 375 -23.71 -7.25 3.36
N TRP A 376 -22.88 -7.79 4.25
CA TRP A 376 -22.46 -9.20 4.22
C TRP A 376 -23.63 -10.18 4.35
N LYS A 377 -24.67 -9.85 5.16
CA LYS A 377 -25.88 -10.67 5.28
C LYS A 377 -26.71 -10.68 4.00
N ASN A 378 -26.70 -9.61 3.22
CA ASN A 378 -27.47 -9.48 1.99
C ASN A 378 -26.71 -10.01 0.75
N GLU A 379 -25.38 -10.08 0.79
CA GLU A 379 -24.57 -10.62 -0.30
C GLU A 379 -24.68 -12.16 -0.35
N ASP A 380 -24.89 -12.70 -1.54
CA ASP A 380 -24.91 -14.14 -1.84
C ASP A 380 -25.76 -14.96 -0.84
N ASN A 381 -26.95 -14.47 -0.51
CA ASN A 381 -27.84 -15.10 0.49
C ASN A 381 -27.18 -15.34 1.86
N GLY A 382 -26.31 -14.45 2.28
CA GLY A 382 -25.59 -14.52 3.57
C GLY A 382 -24.28 -15.31 3.52
N LYS A 383 -23.89 -15.83 2.38
CA LYS A 383 -22.64 -16.60 2.22
C LYS A 383 -21.42 -15.75 2.65
N ARG A 384 -21.39 -14.48 2.24
CA ARG A 384 -20.31 -13.56 2.61
C ARG A 384 -20.16 -13.38 4.13
N TYR A 385 -21.29 -13.33 4.85
CA TYR A 385 -21.28 -13.25 6.31
C TYR A 385 -20.67 -14.49 6.95
N GLU A 386 -21.04 -15.68 6.48
CA GLU A 386 -20.48 -16.94 7.00
C GLU A 386 -18.99 -17.10 6.66
N GLU A 387 -18.55 -16.66 5.48
CA GLU A 387 -17.11 -16.60 5.12
C GLU A 387 -16.34 -15.71 6.12
N LYS A 388 -16.82 -14.51 6.43
CA LYS A 388 -16.19 -13.61 7.40
C LYS A 388 -16.21 -14.17 8.82
N LYS A 389 -17.24 -14.89 9.18
CA LYS A 389 -17.32 -15.61 10.46
C LYS A 389 -16.31 -16.75 10.53
N GLN A 390 -16.08 -17.46 9.43
CA GLN A 390 -15.07 -18.51 9.34
C GLN A 390 -13.64 -17.92 9.40
N GLU A 391 -13.37 -16.81 8.69
CA GLU A 391 -12.10 -16.06 8.81
C GLU A 391 -11.79 -15.71 10.29
N LEU A 392 -12.80 -15.23 11.01
CA LEU A 392 -12.64 -14.90 12.44
C LEU A 392 -12.34 -16.13 13.30
N LYS A 393 -12.99 -17.28 13.06
CA LYS A 393 -12.70 -18.52 13.78
C LYS A 393 -11.27 -18.98 13.56
N GLU A 394 -10.78 -18.87 12.34
CA GLU A 394 -9.39 -19.19 11.99
C GLU A 394 -8.41 -18.25 12.71
N ALA A 395 -8.69 -16.95 12.74
CA ALA A 395 -7.87 -15.97 13.45
C ALA A 395 -7.79 -16.29 14.96
N LEU A 396 -8.93 -16.58 15.60
CA LEU A 396 -9.00 -16.95 17.02
C LEU A 396 -8.25 -18.24 17.35
N LEU A 397 -8.09 -19.15 16.38
CA LEU A 397 -7.33 -20.39 16.52
C LEU A 397 -5.84 -20.19 16.25
N LYS A 398 -5.48 -19.55 15.10
CA LYS A 398 -4.11 -19.48 14.60
C LYS A 398 -3.27 -18.42 15.35
N ILE A 399 -3.82 -17.26 15.66
CA ILE A 399 -3.06 -16.16 16.30
C ILE A 399 -2.47 -16.58 17.65
N PRO A 400 -3.19 -17.23 18.60
CA PRO A 400 -2.59 -17.71 19.86
C PRO A 400 -1.49 -18.73 19.64
N GLN A 401 -1.64 -19.63 18.65
CA GLN A 401 -0.61 -20.61 18.32
C GLN A 401 0.66 -19.93 17.79
N GLY A 402 0.48 -18.92 16.91
CA GLY A 402 1.58 -18.10 16.41
C GLY A 402 2.27 -17.33 17.54
N GLN A 403 1.52 -16.71 18.44
CA GLN A 403 2.07 -15.98 19.59
C GLN A 403 2.89 -16.90 20.49
N ALA A 404 2.37 -18.07 20.87
CA ALA A 404 3.08 -19.02 21.72
C ALA A 404 4.37 -19.54 21.07
N LYS A 405 4.35 -19.86 19.76
CA LYS A 405 5.56 -20.21 19.03
C LYS A 405 6.60 -19.08 19.03
N LEU A 406 6.15 -17.85 18.81
CA LEU A 406 7.01 -16.68 18.79
C LEU A 406 7.64 -16.38 20.16
N GLU A 407 6.89 -16.57 21.25
CA GLU A 407 7.40 -16.47 22.61
C GLU A 407 8.53 -17.49 22.85
N ASN A 408 8.30 -18.77 22.53
CA ASN A 408 9.31 -19.84 22.65
C ASN A 408 10.54 -19.58 21.77
N PHE A 409 10.35 -19.11 20.53
CA PHE A 409 11.44 -18.77 19.62
C PHE A 409 12.28 -17.61 20.19
N THR A 410 11.64 -16.58 20.75
CA THR A 410 12.32 -15.39 21.30
C THR A 410 13.29 -15.73 22.41
N GLU A 411 12.99 -16.74 23.22
CA GLU A 411 13.87 -17.21 24.29
C GLU A 411 15.19 -17.81 23.75
N GLN A 412 15.17 -18.38 22.54
CA GLN A 412 16.30 -19.01 21.90
C GLN A 412 17.17 -18.03 21.10
N VAL A 413 16.64 -16.86 20.73
CA VAL A 413 17.33 -15.86 19.92
C VAL A 413 18.60 -15.36 20.62
N THR A 414 19.73 -15.42 19.91
CA THR A 414 21.03 -15.06 20.49
C THR A 414 21.44 -13.61 20.29
N THR A 415 20.89 -12.95 19.25
CA THR A 415 21.22 -11.56 18.91
C THR A 415 20.31 -10.55 19.58
N SER A 416 20.84 -9.37 19.97
CA SER A 416 20.02 -8.26 20.49
C SER A 416 19.03 -7.71 19.44
N ARG A 417 19.46 -7.67 18.17
CA ARG A 417 18.62 -7.26 17.03
C ARG A 417 17.43 -8.19 16.87
N GLY A 418 17.67 -9.49 16.85
CA GLY A 418 16.63 -10.51 16.74
C GLY A 418 15.65 -10.48 17.91
N LYS A 419 16.14 -10.29 19.15
CA LYS A 419 15.26 -10.12 20.32
C LYS A 419 14.35 -8.90 20.20
N ASN A 420 14.88 -7.76 19.74
CA ASN A 420 14.06 -6.57 19.53
C ASN A 420 13.03 -6.78 18.41
N PHE A 421 13.44 -7.44 17.33
CA PHE A 421 12.55 -7.76 16.20
C PHE A 421 11.39 -8.68 16.66
N CYS A 422 11.67 -9.76 17.40
CA CYS A 422 10.64 -10.63 17.98
C CYS A 422 9.72 -9.86 18.93
N LYS A 423 10.25 -8.93 19.73
CA LYS A 423 9.43 -8.09 20.62
C LYS A 423 8.39 -7.28 19.87
N GLN A 424 8.74 -6.71 18.72
CA GLN A 424 7.78 -5.94 17.91
C GLN A 424 6.68 -6.84 17.34
N TRP A 425 7.02 -8.04 16.89
CA TRP A 425 6.04 -9.02 16.46
C TRP A 425 5.15 -9.54 17.59
N LEU A 426 5.68 -9.71 18.80
CA LEU A 426 4.87 -10.07 19.98
C LEU A 426 3.88 -8.97 20.36
N ILE A 427 4.25 -7.71 20.20
CA ILE A 427 3.31 -6.58 20.40
C ILE A 427 2.21 -6.62 19.32
N ALA A 428 2.55 -6.82 18.05
CA ALA A 428 1.57 -6.98 16.99
C ALA A 428 0.63 -8.15 17.26
N ALA A 429 1.14 -9.32 17.68
CA ALA A 429 0.34 -10.49 18.04
C ALA A 429 -0.68 -10.21 19.16
N LYS A 430 -0.28 -9.44 20.19
CA LYS A 430 -1.19 -9.02 21.27
C LYS A 430 -2.33 -8.14 20.76
N PHE A 431 -2.05 -7.19 19.86
CA PHE A 431 -3.10 -6.36 19.25
C PHE A 431 -4.01 -7.20 18.36
N GLN A 432 -3.46 -8.10 17.54
CA GLN A 432 -4.22 -9.04 16.72
C GLN A 432 -5.20 -9.84 17.59
N MET A 433 -4.72 -10.49 18.66
CA MET A 433 -5.56 -11.32 19.52
C MET A 433 -6.65 -10.51 20.23
N ARG A 434 -6.30 -9.35 20.81
CA ARG A 434 -7.27 -8.50 21.50
C ARG A 434 -8.35 -8.02 20.54
N THR A 435 -7.96 -7.61 19.33
CA THR A 435 -8.89 -7.16 18.28
C THR A 435 -9.78 -8.31 17.80
N ALA A 436 -9.25 -9.51 17.58
CA ALA A 436 -10.06 -10.68 17.20
C ALA A 436 -11.15 -11.00 18.22
N LYS A 437 -10.85 -10.92 19.51
CA LYS A 437 -11.85 -11.10 20.59
C LYS A 437 -12.92 -10.01 20.59
N MET A 438 -12.55 -8.77 20.27
CA MET A 438 -13.54 -7.68 20.17
C MET A 438 -14.42 -7.83 18.93
N VAL A 439 -13.86 -8.30 17.83
CA VAL A 439 -14.62 -8.62 16.62
C VAL A 439 -15.56 -9.81 16.86
N GLU A 440 -15.13 -10.85 17.59
CA GLU A 440 -16.02 -11.95 18.01
C GLU A 440 -17.21 -11.43 18.83
N ARG A 441 -16.95 -10.52 19.76
CA ARG A 441 -18.00 -9.86 20.55
C ARG A 441 -18.93 -9.03 19.66
N ALA A 442 -18.41 -8.38 18.64
CA ALA A 442 -19.22 -7.61 17.69
C ALA A 442 -20.14 -8.50 16.85
N PHE A 443 -19.67 -9.66 16.38
CA PHE A 443 -20.50 -10.66 15.70
C PHE A 443 -21.62 -11.17 16.61
N LYS A 444 -21.28 -11.61 17.84
CA LYS A 444 -22.27 -12.08 18.82
C LYS A 444 -23.33 -11.01 19.13
N ARG A 445 -22.92 -9.75 19.23
CA ARG A 445 -23.83 -8.63 19.42
C ARG A 445 -24.79 -8.44 18.25
N PHE A 446 -24.30 -8.55 17.01
CA PHE A 446 -25.13 -8.46 15.81
C PHE A 446 -26.15 -9.61 15.72
N GLU A 447 -25.74 -10.83 16.06
CA GLU A 447 -26.61 -12.03 16.05
C GLU A 447 -27.71 -11.99 17.11
N ASN A 448 -27.43 -11.44 18.28
CA ASN A 448 -28.36 -11.42 19.41
C ASN A 448 -29.30 -10.20 19.43
N GLY A 449 -29.25 -9.35 18.40
CA GLY A 449 -29.96 -8.06 18.41
C GLY A 449 -29.27 -7.06 19.35
N PHE A 450 -28.94 -5.88 18.88
CA PHE A 450 -28.15 -4.86 19.61
C PHE A 450 -29.05 -3.84 20.31
N ASP A 451 -30.02 -4.31 21.09
CA ASP A 451 -31.05 -3.48 21.76
C ASP A 451 -30.51 -2.60 22.87
N LYS A 452 -29.35 -2.95 23.40
CA LYS A 452 -28.72 -2.21 24.52
C LYS A 452 -27.26 -1.87 24.19
N ILE A 453 -26.80 -0.76 24.77
CA ILE A 453 -25.38 -0.39 24.73
C ILE A 453 -24.54 -1.48 25.39
N ASP A 454 -23.48 -1.91 24.74
CA ASP A 454 -22.46 -2.78 25.33
C ASP A 454 -21.32 -1.95 25.94
N GLN A 455 -21.57 -1.43 27.16
CA GLN A 455 -20.59 -0.59 27.82
C GLN A 455 -19.27 -1.30 28.12
N GLN A 456 -19.29 -2.59 28.41
CA GLN A 456 -18.07 -3.38 28.63
C GLN A 456 -17.23 -3.50 27.36
N GLY A 457 -17.88 -3.82 26.21
CA GLY A 457 -17.22 -3.87 24.88
C GLY A 457 -16.61 -2.52 24.52
N TYR A 458 -17.38 -1.44 24.70
CA TYR A 458 -16.89 -0.08 24.48
C TYR A 458 -15.65 0.24 25.33
N ASN A 459 -15.69 -0.03 26.63
CA ASN A 459 -14.56 0.26 27.51
C ASN A 459 -13.31 -0.53 27.14
N GLU A 460 -13.45 -1.80 26.74
CA GLU A 460 -12.31 -2.62 26.33
C GLU A 460 -11.69 -2.14 25.02
N ILE A 461 -12.51 -1.82 24.01
CA ILE A 461 -11.97 -1.30 22.74
C ILE A 461 -11.24 0.05 22.93
N MET A 462 -11.73 0.89 23.83
CA MET A 462 -11.08 2.15 24.19
C MET A 462 -9.73 1.94 24.87
N ARG A 463 -9.58 0.86 25.70
CA ARG A 463 -8.27 0.48 26.25
C ARG A 463 -7.32 0.01 25.15
N ILE A 464 -7.81 -0.85 24.24
CA ILE A 464 -7.00 -1.31 23.11
C ILE A 464 -6.53 -0.11 22.27
N ARG A 465 -7.44 0.84 21.97
CA ARG A 465 -7.11 2.06 21.27
C ARG A 465 -6.00 2.85 21.95
N LYS A 466 -6.11 3.04 23.27
CA LYS A 466 -5.10 3.80 24.03
C LYS A 466 -3.74 3.09 24.06
N ASP A 467 -3.72 1.78 24.23
CA ASP A 467 -2.49 0.98 24.18
C ASP A 467 -1.85 1.06 22.79
N PHE A 468 -2.67 1.02 21.74
CA PHE A 468 -2.19 1.13 20.34
C PHE A 468 -1.65 2.53 20.04
N GLU A 469 -2.34 3.59 20.48
CA GLU A 469 -1.85 4.97 20.39
C GLU A 469 -0.47 5.11 21.06
N ASN A 470 -0.30 4.56 22.27
CA ASN A 470 0.99 4.57 22.98
C ASN A 470 2.08 3.81 22.21
N TRP A 471 1.74 2.71 21.53
CA TRP A 471 2.69 1.98 20.69
C TRP A 471 3.09 2.80 19.46
N LEU A 472 2.13 3.48 18.82
CA LEU A 472 2.39 4.32 17.65
C LEU A 472 3.30 5.51 17.95
N LEU A 473 3.32 6.02 19.19
CA LEU A 473 4.24 7.11 19.61
C LEU A 473 5.72 6.77 19.45
N TYR A 474 6.05 5.50 19.25
CA TYR A 474 7.43 5.11 18.94
C TYR A 474 7.88 5.54 17.53
N TRP A 475 6.93 5.66 16.59
CA TRP A 475 7.22 6.01 15.18
C TRP A 475 6.51 7.26 14.69
N MET A 476 5.53 7.75 15.41
CA MET A 476 4.64 8.82 14.98
C MET A 476 4.64 9.97 15.97
N THR A 477 4.33 11.15 15.47
CA THR A 477 4.02 12.32 16.29
C THR A 477 2.72 12.08 17.09
N PRO A 478 2.51 12.76 18.23
CA PRO A 478 1.34 12.54 19.08
C PRO A 478 0.00 12.70 18.36
N GLN A 479 -0.13 13.70 17.49
CA GLN A 479 -1.36 13.93 16.74
C GLN A 479 -1.61 12.82 15.72
N SER A 480 -0.57 12.39 15.01
CA SER A 480 -0.65 11.29 14.05
C SER A 480 -0.98 9.96 14.75
N ALA A 481 -0.34 9.65 15.89
CA ALA A 481 -0.62 8.45 16.67
C ALA A 481 -2.08 8.41 17.16
N LYS A 482 -2.57 9.54 17.69
CA LYS A 482 -3.96 9.69 18.12
C LYS A 482 -4.92 9.47 16.95
N LEU A 483 -4.74 10.20 15.84
CA LEU A 483 -5.62 10.10 14.68
C LEU A 483 -5.68 8.67 14.14
N ASN A 484 -4.52 8.03 13.93
CA ASN A 484 -4.50 6.67 13.38
C ASN A 484 -5.14 5.65 14.33
N SER A 485 -4.96 5.79 15.65
CA SER A 485 -5.65 4.94 16.64
C SER A 485 -7.17 5.13 16.59
N GLU A 486 -7.62 6.35 16.38
CA GLU A 486 -9.05 6.69 16.23
C GLU A 486 -9.64 6.09 14.95
N LEU A 487 -8.98 6.25 13.82
CA LEU A 487 -9.44 5.69 12.54
C LEU A 487 -9.58 4.17 12.58
N VAL A 488 -8.69 3.48 13.28
CA VAL A 488 -8.72 2.01 13.41
C VAL A 488 -9.83 1.54 14.36
N PHE A 489 -9.97 2.15 15.53
CA PHE A 489 -10.78 1.57 16.61
C PHE A 489 -12.13 2.25 16.86
N ASN A 490 -12.30 3.53 16.47
CA ASN A 490 -13.58 4.22 16.70
C ASN A 490 -14.77 3.55 16.01
N PRO A 491 -14.67 2.98 14.79
CA PRO A 491 -15.80 2.28 14.18
C PRO A 491 -16.34 1.14 15.06
N LEU A 492 -15.44 0.33 15.64
CA LEU A 492 -15.83 -0.72 16.60
C LEU A 492 -16.33 -0.15 17.94
N ALA A 493 -15.74 0.94 18.41
CA ALA A 493 -16.20 1.60 19.63
C ALA A 493 -17.63 2.14 19.48
N GLU A 494 -17.93 2.78 18.36
CA GLU A 494 -19.28 3.25 18.02
C GLU A 494 -20.28 2.10 17.91
N TRP A 495 -19.89 0.99 17.28
CA TRP A 495 -20.73 -0.19 17.18
C TRP A 495 -21.22 -0.68 18.55
N PHE A 496 -20.37 -0.68 19.58
CA PHE A 496 -20.76 -1.08 20.92
C PHE A 496 -21.73 -0.10 21.62
N LYS A 497 -21.83 1.14 21.14
CA LYS A 497 -22.82 2.15 21.60
C LYS A 497 -24.09 2.21 20.75
N THR A 498 -24.09 1.64 19.54
CA THR A 498 -25.23 1.70 18.63
C THR A 498 -26.41 0.91 19.21
N THR A 499 -27.63 1.47 19.11
CA THR A 499 -28.89 0.78 19.38
C THR A 499 -29.84 0.97 18.20
N PRO A 500 -30.85 0.09 17.97
CA PRO A 500 -31.77 0.20 16.84
C PRO A 500 -32.53 1.54 16.77
N ASN A 501 -32.75 2.17 17.92
CA ASN A 501 -33.57 3.39 18.07
C ASN A 501 -32.76 4.70 17.98
N LEU A 502 -31.44 4.65 17.80
CA LEU A 502 -30.63 5.83 17.52
C LEU A 502 -30.62 6.06 16.01
N HIS A 503 -31.71 6.70 15.51
CA HIS A 503 -31.63 7.42 14.24
C HIS A 503 -30.92 8.75 14.50
N PRO A 504 -29.98 9.18 13.61
CA PRO A 504 -29.38 10.50 13.71
C PRO A 504 -30.42 11.59 13.48
#